data_04ff45a1a4d16a5200f2807cdf71cb1e
#
_entry.id   04ff45a1a4d16a5200f2807cdf71cb1e
#
_cell.length_a   1.000
_cell.length_b   1.000
_cell.length_c   1.000
_cell.angle_alpha   90.00
_cell.angle_beta   90.00
_cell.angle_gamma   90.00
#
_symmetry.space_group_name_H-M   'P 1'
#
loop_
_entity.id
_entity.type
_entity.pdbx_description
1 polymer ?
#
loop_
_entity_poly.entity_id
_entity_poly.type
_entity_poly.pdbx_seq_one_letter_code
_entity_poly.pdbx_strand_id
1 'polypeptide(L)'
;GELEPRAQPAVDVVTGNVFTASGLGAHSADDLSRVLAGRSVGTGFAVLDDRFRFSVVTTPEDYEIQLQLLAAFMTDPGWRAEGLAQYQTVTPEIRRNLYSTPNGVIQAEVSRMIHGGAARYGYPDPEEVAGIDIAAMQNYLMPALQNAPIEITVIGDIAEADAMAMIASTFGAFDARSAEWPSY
;
A
#
# COMPACT_ATOMS: atom_id res chain seq x y z
N GLY A 1 0.80 12.53 3.98
CA GLY A 1 -0.66 12.60 4.07
C GLY A 1 -1.18 12.84 5.48
N GLU A 2 -2.49 12.87 5.66
CA GLU A 2 -3.09 13.17 6.99
C GLU A 2 -2.88 12.02 7.99
N LEU A 3 -2.75 10.80 7.51
CA LEU A 3 -2.50 9.61 8.32
C LEU A 3 -1.05 9.50 8.79
N GLU A 4 -0.13 10.26 8.21
CA GLU A 4 1.29 10.16 8.53
C GLU A 4 1.62 10.82 9.88
N PRO A 5 2.29 10.11 10.81
CA PRO A 5 2.75 10.70 12.06
C PRO A 5 3.77 11.81 11.81
N ARG A 6 3.58 12.97 12.42
CA ARG A 6 4.52 14.11 12.27
C ARG A 6 5.95 13.79 12.73
N ALA A 7 6.09 12.83 13.64
CA ALA A 7 7.39 12.42 14.18
C ALA A 7 8.16 11.46 13.27
N GLN A 8 7.52 10.91 12.24
CA GLN A 8 8.12 9.96 11.30
C GLN A 8 7.76 10.33 9.87
N PRO A 9 8.25 11.45 9.36
CA PRO A 9 8.08 11.80 7.95
C PRO A 9 8.67 10.69 7.08
N ALA A 10 8.13 10.46 5.91
CA ALA A 10 8.46 9.40 4.96
C ALA A 10 7.85 8.01 5.23
N VAL A 11 7.23 7.74 6.38
CA VAL A 11 6.68 6.40 6.65
C VAL A 11 5.57 6.02 5.66
N ASP A 12 4.76 6.98 5.20
CA ASP A 12 3.71 6.77 4.20
C ASP A 12 4.31 6.40 2.83
N VAL A 13 5.29 7.17 2.36
CA VAL A 13 5.97 6.93 1.07
C VAL A 13 6.72 5.59 1.10
N VAL A 14 7.45 5.30 2.18
CA VAL A 14 8.18 4.03 2.33
C VAL A 14 7.19 2.86 2.38
N THR A 15 6.14 2.95 3.20
CA THR A 15 5.13 1.90 3.30
C THR A 15 4.43 1.67 1.96
N GLY A 16 4.06 2.74 1.25
CA GLY A 16 3.42 2.65 -0.06
C GLY A 16 4.26 1.91 -1.12
N ASN A 17 5.59 2.00 -1.03
CA ASN A 17 6.49 1.37 -2.00
C ASN A 17 7.00 -0.01 -1.57
N VAL A 18 7.07 -0.30 -0.27
CA VAL A 18 7.73 -1.50 0.25
C VAL A 18 6.73 -2.58 0.69
N PHE A 19 5.54 -2.20 1.12
CA PHE A 19 4.58 -3.10 1.75
C PHE A 19 4.31 -4.37 0.91
N THR A 20 3.84 -4.22 -0.31
CA THR A 20 3.53 -5.38 -1.17
C THR A 20 4.77 -6.05 -1.74
N ALA A 21 5.88 -5.32 -1.90
CA ALA A 21 7.16 -5.87 -2.31
C ALA A 21 7.76 -6.82 -1.26
N SER A 22 7.30 -6.76 -0.02
CA SER A 22 7.70 -7.70 1.04
C SER A 22 7.03 -9.09 0.92
N GLY A 23 6.08 -9.27 0.01
CA GLY A 23 5.33 -10.53 -0.14
C GLY A 23 4.43 -10.84 1.07
N LEU A 24 4.11 -12.11 1.25
CA LEU A 24 3.32 -12.65 2.36
C LEU A 24 4.21 -13.37 3.38
N GLY A 25 3.69 -13.66 4.56
CA GLY A 25 4.44 -14.35 5.61
C GLY A 25 5.16 -15.62 5.12
N ALA A 26 4.43 -16.50 4.44
CA ALA A 26 4.97 -17.75 3.92
C ALA A 26 5.65 -17.63 2.53
N HIS A 27 5.42 -16.56 1.77
CA HIS A 27 5.85 -16.43 0.37
C HIS A 27 6.53 -15.08 0.13
N SER A 28 7.75 -15.10 -0.40
CA SER A 28 8.40 -13.89 -0.90
C SER A 28 7.67 -13.34 -2.12
N ALA A 29 7.98 -12.10 -2.54
CA ALA A 29 7.44 -11.53 -3.77
C ALA A 29 7.79 -12.37 -5.00
N ASP A 30 9.02 -12.94 -5.03
CA ASP A 30 9.47 -13.84 -6.09
C ASP A 30 8.70 -15.18 -6.10
N ASP A 31 8.39 -15.72 -4.93
CA ASP A 31 7.57 -16.93 -4.81
C ASP A 31 6.16 -16.68 -5.30
N LEU A 32 5.55 -15.56 -4.89
CA LEU A 32 4.23 -15.15 -5.38
C LEU A 32 4.22 -14.99 -6.89
N SER A 33 5.22 -14.32 -7.46
CA SER A 33 5.35 -14.17 -8.91
C SER A 33 5.41 -15.51 -9.65
N ARG A 34 6.08 -16.50 -9.07
CA ARG A 34 6.16 -17.85 -9.66
C ARG A 34 4.86 -18.64 -9.52
N VAL A 35 4.24 -18.61 -8.35
CA VAL A 35 2.99 -19.33 -8.07
C VAL A 35 1.82 -18.75 -8.86
N LEU A 36 1.80 -17.43 -9.05
CA LEU A 36 0.74 -16.71 -9.76
C LEU A 36 1.04 -16.54 -11.26
N ALA A 37 2.11 -17.15 -11.77
CA ALA A 37 2.46 -17.06 -13.19
C ALA A 37 1.32 -17.55 -14.08
N GLY A 38 0.94 -16.74 -15.07
CA GLY A 38 -0.17 -17.03 -15.98
C GLY A 38 -1.55 -16.63 -15.46
N ARG A 39 -1.66 -16.07 -14.26
CA ARG A 39 -2.87 -15.45 -13.71
C ARG A 39 -2.88 -13.94 -13.91
N SER A 40 -4.07 -13.38 -14.07
CA SER A 40 -4.29 -11.93 -14.13
C SER A 40 -4.60 -11.40 -12.74
N VAL A 41 -3.60 -11.36 -11.88
CA VAL A 41 -3.71 -10.89 -10.49
C VAL A 41 -2.62 -9.88 -10.14
N GLY A 42 -2.87 -9.04 -9.16
CA GLY A 42 -1.93 -8.01 -8.76
C GLY A 42 -2.14 -7.50 -7.34
N THR A 43 -1.20 -6.67 -6.88
CA THR A 43 -1.17 -6.10 -5.53
C THR A 43 -0.82 -4.62 -5.55
N GLY A 44 -1.41 -3.85 -6.49
CA GLY A 44 -1.22 -2.40 -6.51
C GLY A 44 -1.68 -1.79 -5.19
N PHE A 45 -0.77 -1.20 -4.43
CA PHE A 45 -1.03 -0.58 -3.14
C PHE A 45 -0.62 0.89 -3.16
N ALA A 46 -1.41 1.74 -2.54
CA ALA A 46 -1.10 3.16 -2.39
C ALA A 46 -1.56 3.67 -1.02
N VAL A 47 -0.74 4.53 -0.44
CA VAL A 47 -1.10 5.37 0.70
C VAL A 47 -1.61 6.69 0.13
N LEU A 48 -2.85 7.04 0.46
CA LEU A 48 -3.48 8.31 0.10
C LEU A 48 -3.59 9.19 1.35
N ASP A 49 -4.06 10.41 1.19
CA ASP A 49 -4.10 11.37 2.29
C ASP A 49 -4.93 10.88 3.49
N ASP A 50 -6.03 10.18 3.21
CA ASP A 50 -7.03 9.77 4.20
C ASP A 50 -7.30 8.25 4.24
N ARG A 51 -6.63 7.45 3.39
CA ARG A 51 -6.90 6.01 3.27
C ARG A 51 -5.76 5.22 2.67
N PHE A 52 -5.78 3.93 2.91
CA PHE A 52 -4.97 2.94 2.20
C PHE A 52 -5.81 2.30 1.10
N ARG A 53 -5.24 2.15 -0.08
CA ARG A 53 -5.96 1.63 -1.24
C ARG A 53 -5.21 0.51 -1.93
N PHE A 54 -5.90 -0.62 -2.12
CA PHE A 54 -5.53 -1.59 -3.14
C PHE A 54 -6.26 -1.26 -4.44
N SER A 55 -5.58 -1.35 -5.57
CA SER A 55 -6.15 -1.12 -6.89
C SER A 55 -5.56 -2.13 -7.86
N VAL A 56 -6.41 -2.97 -8.41
CA VAL A 56 -5.99 -4.11 -9.23
C VAL A 56 -6.92 -4.26 -10.43
N VAL A 57 -6.41 -4.91 -11.47
CA VAL A 57 -7.19 -5.36 -12.61
C VAL A 57 -7.03 -6.87 -12.69
N THR A 58 -8.14 -7.57 -12.84
CA THR A 58 -8.19 -9.04 -12.92
C THR A 58 -9.21 -9.48 -13.97
N THR A 59 -9.34 -10.77 -14.19
CA THR A 59 -10.37 -11.36 -15.04
C THR A 59 -11.46 -12.01 -14.18
N PRO A 60 -12.68 -12.28 -14.70
CA PRO A 60 -13.69 -13.04 -13.96
C PRO A 60 -13.20 -14.41 -13.50
N GLU A 61 -12.35 -15.07 -14.29
CA GLU A 61 -11.75 -16.37 -13.95
C GLU A 61 -10.78 -16.28 -12.75
N ASP A 62 -10.02 -15.19 -12.66
CA ASP A 62 -9.01 -14.99 -11.61
C ASP A 62 -9.53 -14.14 -10.42
N TYR A 63 -10.82 -13.73 -10.44
CA TYR A 63 -11.38 -12.84 -9.45
C TYR A 63 -11.31 -13.39 -8.02
N GLU A 64 -11.62 -14.69 -7.84
CA GLU A 64 -11.57 -15.33 -6.52
C GLU A 64 -10.14 -15.33 -5.95
N ILE A 65 -9.13 -15.74 -6.74
CA ILE A 65 -7.74 -15.76 -6.29
C ILE A 65 -7.22 -14.33 -6.07
N GLN A 66 -7.72 -13.34 -6.83
CA GLN A 66 -7.41 -11.94 -6.59
C GLN A 66 -7.91 -11.47 -5.23
N LEU A 67 -9.14 -11.80 -4.84
CA LEU A 67 -9.67 -11.45 -3.51
C LEU A 67 -8.90 -12.16 -2.40
N GLN A 68 -8.58 -13.45 -2.58
CA GLN A 68 -7.75 -14.20 -1.62
C GLN A 68 -6.37 -13.58 -1.44
N LEU A 69 -5.73 -13.13 -2.52
CA LEU A 69 -4.44 -12.46 -2.47
C LEU A 69 -4.50 -11.14 -1.69
N LEU A 70 -5.51 -10.32 -1.94
CA LEU A 70 -5.70 -9.06 -1.20
C LEU A 70 -5.99 -9.32 0.29
N ALA A 71 -6.85 -10.31 0.58
CA ALA A 71 -7.14 -10.71 1.96
C ALA A 71 -5.88 -11.21 2.68
N ALA A 72 -5.02 -11.97 2.00
CA ALA A 72 -3.75 -12.44 2.54
C ALA A 72 -2.81 -11.27 2.87
N PHE A 73 -2.69 -10.25 2.01
CA PHE A 73 -1.91 -9.04 2.33
C PHE A 73 -2.46 -8.26 3.52
N MET A 74 -3.75 -8.34 3.81
CA MET A 74 -4.34 -7.69 4.99
C MET A 74 -4.15 -8.48 6.29
N THR A 75 -3.98 -9.80 6.20
CA THR A 75 -3.91 -10.68 7.37
C THR A 75 -2.52 -11.20 7.69
N ASP A 76 -1.70 -11.46 6.68
CA ASP A 76 -0.37 -12.08 6.82
C ASP A 76 0.67 -11.47 5.87
N PRO A 77 0.92 -10.15 5.92
CA PRO A 77 1.97 -9.53 5.12
C PRO A 77 3.37 -9.95 5.57
N GLY A 78 4.30 -10.03 4.62
CA GLY A 78 5.63 -10.63 4.85
C GLY A 78 6.61 -9.80 5.67
N TRP A 79 6.51 -8.48 5.65
CA TRP A 79 7.37 -7.54 6.38
C TRP A 79 8.88 -7.84 6.29
N ARG A 80 9.37 -8.18 5.08
CA ARG A 80 10.77 -8.55 4.86
C ARG A 80 11.66 -7.32 4.75
N ALA A 81 12.80 -7.39 5.42
CA ALA A 81 13.77 -6.28 5.45
C ALA A 81 14.44 -6.03 4.08
N GLU A 82 14.50 -7.03 3.22
CA GLU A 82 15.15 -6.94 1.92
C GLU A 82 14.50 -5.89 1.01
N GLY A 83 13.17 -5.85 0.97
CA GLY A 83 12.43 -4.84 0.19
C GLY A 83 12.68 -3.41 0.68
N LEU A 84 12.72 -3.23 2.00
CA LEU A 84 13.05 -1.93 2.61
C LEU A 84 14.49 -1.52 2.29
N ALA A 85 15.47 -2.40 2.49
CA ALA A 85 16.86 -2.12 2.20
C ALA A 85 17.09 -1.77 0.73
N GLN A 86 16.42 -2.47 -0.19
CA GLN A 86 16.48 -2.15 -1.62
C GLN A 86 15.90 -0.77 -1.89
N TYR A 87 14.72 -0.43 -1.35
CA TYR A 87 14.10 0.87 -1.53
C TYR A 87 14.99 2.00 -0.99
N GLN A 88 15.52 1.84 0.22
CA GLN A 88 16.46 2.80 0.81
C GLN A 88 17.70 3.02 -0.06
N THR A 89 18.23 1.97 -0.67
CA THR A 89 19.40 2.04 -1.55
C THR A 89 19.12 2.84 -2.83
N VAL A 90 17.93 2.70 -3.43
CA VAL A 90 17.61 3.38 -4.70
C VAL A 90 17.01 4.77 -4.52
N THR A 91 16.55 5.13 -3.32
CA THR A 91 15.91 6.42 -3.03
C THR A 91 16.74 7.64 -3.44
N PRO A 92 18.08 7.70 -3.21
CA PRO A 92 18.88 8.85 -3.65
C PRO A 92 18.85 9.05 -5.17
N GLU A 93 18.80 7.97 -5.94
CA GLU A 93 18.70 8.05 -7.40
C GLU A 93 17.30 8.45 -7.85
N ILE A 94 16.25 7.89 -7.26
CA ILE A 94 14.87 8.30 -7.52
C ILE A 94 14.71 9.80 -7.30
N ARG A 95 15.18 10.31 -6.16
CA ARG A 95 15.15 11.75 -5.85
C ARG A 95 15.92 12.57 -6.88
N ARG A 96 17.13 12.17 -7.23
CA ARG A 96 17.94 12.87 -8.25
C ARG A 96 17.18 12.97 -9.58
N ASN A 97 16.57 11.88 -10.02
CA ASN A 97 15.81 11.84 -11.24
C ASN A 97 14.55 12.72 -11.16
N LEU A 98 13.83 12.68 -10.05
CA LEU A 98 12.66 13.52 -9.80
C LEU A 98 13.01 15.01 -9.90
N TYR A 99 14.10 15.43 -9.27
CA TYR A 99 14.55 16.84 -9.27
C TYR A 99 15.33 17.24 -10.53
N SER A 100 15.54 16.35 -11.48
CA SER A 100 16.22 16.67 -12.74
C SER A 100 15.32 17.35 -13.78
N THR A 101 14.01 17.40 -13.54
CA THR A 101 13.05 18.00 -14.47
C THR A 101 12.13 18.99 -13.75
N PRO A 102 11.68 20.08 -14.44
CA PRO A 102 10.73 21.03 -13.84
C PRO A 102 9.44 20.36 -13.36
N ASN A 103 8.90 19.41 -14.12
CA ASN A 103 7.68 18.69 -13.72
C ASN A 103 7.90 17.82 -12.47
N GLY A 104 9.06 17.19 -12.35
CA GLY A 104 9.41 16.41 -11.16
C GLY A 104 9.53 17.29 -9.92
N VAL A 105 10.13 18.47 -10.04
CA VAL A 105 10.18 19.45 -8.93
C VAL A 105 8.77 19.90 -8.52
N ILE A 106 7.89 20.14 -9.49
CA ILE A 106 6.49 20.47 -9.21
C ILE A 106 5.81 19.36 -8.43
N GLN A 107 5.96 18.12 -8.87
CA GLN A 107 5.37 16.95 -8.18
C GLN A 107 5.92 16.77 -6.76
N ALA A 108 7.21 17.03 -6.56
CA ALA A 108 7.86 16.86 -5.26
C ALA A 108 7.51 17.97 -4.26
N GLU A 109 7.35 19.21 -4.72
CA GLU A 109 7.39 20.39 -3.83
C GLU A 109 6.06 21.16 -3.74
N VAL A 110 5.20 21.12 -4.76
CA VAL A 110 3.98 21.97 -4.77
C VAL A 110 3.05 21.62 -3.62
N SER A 111 2.81 20.35 -3.34
CA SER A 111 1.98 19.94 -2.21
C SER A 111 2.55 20.42 -0.89
N ARG A 112 3.85 20.27 -0.69
CA ARG A 112 4.57 20.77 0.49
C ARG A 112 4.42 22.29 0.65
N MET A 113 4.57 23.05 -0.43
CA MET A 113 4.43 24.51 -0.40
C MET A 113 3.03 24.95 -0.03
N ILE A 114 2.00 24.30 -0.59
CA ILE A 114 0.59 24.60 -0.31
C ILE A 114 0.25 24.32 1.17
N HIS A 115 0.89 23.30 1.77
CA HIS A 115 0.67 22.91 3.16
C HIS A 115 1.70 23.55 4.12
N GLY A 116 2.20 24.74 3.82
CA GLY A 116 3.04 25.52 4.72
C GLY A 116 4.43 24.92 4.96
N GLY A 117 4.95 24.11 4.06
CA GLY A 117 6.27 23.50 4.16
C GLY A 117 6.32 22.21 5.00
N ALA A 118 5.18 21.66 5.37
CA ALA A 118 5.14 20.41 6.15
C ALA A 118 5.74 19.23 5.37
N ALA A 119 6.74 18.56 5.96
CA ALA A 119 7.54 17.51 5.32
C ALA A 119 6.69 16.38 4.74
N ARG A 120 5.63 15.97 5.43
CA ARG A 120 4.71 14.88 5.03
C ARG A 120 3.97 15.10 3.71
N TYR A 121 4.01 16.29 3.12
CA TYR A 121 3.39 16.60 1.84
C TYR A 121 4.38 16.76 0.70
N GLY A 122 5.67 16.55 0.96
CA GLY A 122 6.73 16.56 -0.05
C GLY A 122 7.27 15.17 -0.34
N TYR A 123 8.17 15.09 -1.32
CA TYR A 123 8.94 13.87 -1.49
C TYR A 123 10.03 13.81 -0.40
N PRO A 124 10.14 12.72 0.38
CA PRO A 124 11.04 12.68 1.53
C PRO A 124 12.51 12.73 1.13
N ASP A 125 13.33 13.23 2.05
CA ASP A 125 14.78 13.19 1.92
C ASP A 125 15.31 11.76 2.13
N PRO A 126 16.42 11.35 1.48
CA PRO A 126 17.01 10.04 1.65
C PRO A 126 17.33 9.70 3.11
N GLU A 127 17.68 10.67 3.91
CA GLU A 127 17.95 10.50 5.35
C GLU A 127 16.67 10.18 6.14
N GLU A 128 15.55 10.79 5.80
CA GLU A 128 14.23 10.48 6.37
C GLU A 128 13.82 9.05 6.01
N VAL A 129 14.00 8.66 4.75
CA VAL A 129 13.72 7.28 4.28
C VAL A 129 14.63 6.26 4.98
N ALA A 130 15.93 6.57 5.16
CA ALA A 130 16.88 5.70 5.85
C ALA A 130 16.53 5.52 7.34
N GLY A 131 15.82 6.48 7.94
CA GLY A 131 15.35 6.40 9.33
C GLY A 131 14.11 5.52 9.54
N ILE A 132 13.44 5.06 8.48
CA ILE A 132 12.27 4.18 8.59
C ILE A 132 12.72 2.72 8.67
N ASP A 133 12.18 2.00 9.65
CA ASP A 133 12.37 0.55 9.81
C ASP A 133 11.03 -0.21 9.63
N ILE A 134 11.11 -1.53 9.65
CA ILE A 134 9.93 -2.40 9.54
C ILE A 134 8.92 -2.15 10.67
N ALA A 135 9.41 -1.89 11.89
CA ALA A 135 8.53 -1.64 13.02
C ALA A 135 7.73 -0.33 12.85
N ALA A 136 8.35 0.71 12.30
CA ALA A 136 7.67 1.96 11.97
C ALA A 136 6.56 1.75 10.93
N MET A 137 6.84 0.98 9.86
CA MET A 137 5.85 0.63 8.85
C MET A 137 4.69 -0.20 9.43
N GLN A 138 4.99 -1.18 10.28
CA GLN A 138 3.98 -1.99 10.97
C GLN A 138 3.10 -1.13 11.87
N ASN A 139 3.69 -0.30 12.71
CA ASN A 139 2.94 0.60 13.60
C ASN A 139 2.05 1.58 12.84
N TYR A 140 2.45 1.97 11.64
CA TYR A 140 1.69 2.86 10.77
C TYR A 140 0.52 2.16 10.08
N LEU A 141 0.72 0.98 9.51
CA LEU A 141 -0.24 0.34 8.63
C LEU A 141 -1.13 -0.71 9.33
N MET A 142 -0.57 -1.51 10.26
CA MET A 142 -1.31 -2.63 10.87
C MET A 142 -2.61 -2.23 11.58
N PRO A 143 -2.69 -1.12 12.32
CA PRO A 143 -3.95 -0.70 12.95
C PRO A 143 -5.08 -0.52 11.93
N ALA A 144 -4.78 0.03 10.75
CA ALA A 144 -5.76 0.18 9.69
C ALA A 144 -6.13 -1.17 9.04
N LEU A 145 -5.13 -2.00 8.72
CA LEU A 145 -5.38 -3.33 8.15
C LEU A 145 -6.25 -4.21 9.06
N GLN A 146 -6.11 -4.07 10.37
CA GLN A 146 -6.83 -4.90 11.35
C GLN A 146 -8.21 -4.34 11.71
N ASN A 147 -8.37 -3.02 11.82
CA ASN A 147 -9.54 -2.43 12.48
C ASN A 147 -10.31 -1.42 11.63
N ALA A 148 -9.70 -0.82 10.59
CA ALA A 148 -10.38 0.19 9.81
C ALA A 148 -11.53 -0.40 8.96
N PRO A 149 -12.58 0.38 8.67
CA PRO A 149 -13.62 -0.05 7.75
C PRO A 149 -13.05 -0.35 6.37
N ILE A 150 -13.64 -1.30 5.66
CA ILE A 150 -13.24 -1.70 4.30
C ILE A 150 -14.39 -1.33 3.36
N GLU A 151 -14.03 -0.62 2.30
CA GLU A 151 -14.89 -0.42 1.13
C GLU A 151 -14.32 -1.20 -0.05
N ILE A 152 -15.16 -1.98 -0.71
CA ILE A 152 -14.78 -2.75 -1.89
C ILE A 152 -15.63 -2.29 -3.07
N THR A 153 -14.97 -1.80 -4.11
CA THR A 153 -15.61 -1.42 -5.37
C THR A 153 -15.20 -2.39 -6.46
N VAL A 154 -16.17 -2.99 -7.13
CA VAL A 154 -15.97 -3.91 -8.26
C VAL A 154 -16.61 -3.30 -9.50
N ILE A 155 -15.84 -3.22 -10.57
CA ILE A 155 -16.30 -2.72 -11.88
C ILE A 155 -15.84 -3.72 -12.95
N GLY A 156 -16.77 -4.31 -13.67
CA GLY A 156 -16.42 -5.28 -14.72
C GLY A 156 -17.59 -6.14 -15.15
N ASP A 157 -17.29 -7.12 -16.01
CA ASP A 157 -18.25 -8.10 -16.53
C ASP A 157 -18.30 -9.33 -15.62
N ILE A 158 -18.94 -9.17 -14.46
CA ILE A 158 -19.21 -10.23 -13.49
C ILE A 158 -20.61 -10.06 -12.92
N ALA A 159 -21.33 -11.14 -12.71
CA ALA A 159 -22.64 -11.06 -12.08
C ALA A 159 -22.51 -10.60 -10.62
N GLU A 160 -23.36 -9.65 -10.21
CA GLU A 160 -23.34 -9.08 -8.85
C GLU A 160 -23.41 -10.17 -7.77
N ALA A 161 -24.28 -11.17 -7.95
CA ALA A 161 -24.44 -12.25 -6.98
C ALA A 161 -23.14 -13.07 -6.81
N ASP A 162 -22.41 -13.32 -7.88
CA ASP A 162 -21.16 -14.08 -7.86
C ASP A 162 -20.06 -13.23 -7.19
N ALA A 163 -19.95 -11.95 -7.56
CA ALA A 163 -19.01 -11.03 -6.93
C ALA A 163 -19.24 -10.92 -5.42
N MET A 164 -20.49 -10.77 -4.99
CA MET A 164 -20.86 -10.68 -3.57
C MET A 164 -20.57 -12.00 -2.82
N ALA A 165 -20.84 -13.16 -3.43
CA ALA A 165 -20.54 -14.44 -2.81
C ALA A 165 -19.04 -14.63 -2.56
N MET A 166 -18.19 -14.25 -3.53
CA MET A 166 -16.73 -14.34 -3.40
C MET A 166 -16.18 -13.35 -2.37
N ILE A 167 -16.72 -12.10 -2.31
CA ILE A 167 -16.37 -11.14 -1.27
C ILE A 167 -16.77 -11.66 0.11
N ALA A 168 -17.96 -12.22 0.24
CA ALA A 168 -18.44 -12.76 1.51
C ALA A 168 -17.58 -13.94 2.02
N SER A 169 -17.09 -14.79 1.12
CA SER A 169 -16.22 -15.92 1.47
C SER A 169 -14.78 -15.51 1.84
N THR A 170 -14.34 -14.31 1.47
CA THR A 170 -12.99 -13.77 1.73
C THR A 170 -13.03 -12.69 2.81
N PHE A 171 -13.39 -11.48 2.47
CA PHE A 171 -13.43 -10.35 3.39
C PHE A 171 -14.56 -10.44 4.42
N GLY A 172 -15.67 -11.11 4.10
CA GLY A 172 -16.73 -11.36 5.05
C GLY A 172 -16.36 -12.34 6.18
N ALA A 173 -15.25 -13.05 6.05
CA ALA A 173 -14.70 -13.92 7.10
C ALA A 173 -13.81 -13.17 8.11
N PHE A 174 -13.53 -11.89 7.90
CA PHE A 174 -12.76 -11.08 8.85
C PHE A 174 -13.56 -10.80 10.11
N ASP A 175 -12.86 -10.60 11.22
CA ASP A 175 -13.47 -10.12 12.45
C ASP A 175 -14.22 -8.80 12.23
N ALA A 176 -15.22 -8.54 13.09
CA ALA A 176 -16.00 -7.32 13.00
C ALA A 176 -15.11 -6.07 13.12
N ARG A 177 -15.25 -5.16 12.17
CA ARG A 177 -14.49 -3.92 12.09
C ARG A 177 -15.33 -2.73 12.52
N SER A 178 -14.66 -1.62 12.90
CA SER A 178 -15.35 -0.38 13.18
C SER A 178 -16.16 0.08 11.94
N ALA A 179 -17.40 0.48 12.16
CA ALA A 179 -18.20 1.15 11.13
C ALA A 179 -17.95 2.66 11.09
N GLU A 180 -17.21 3.19 12.05
CA GLU A 180 -16.91 4.62 12.14
C GLU A 180 -15.64 4.94 11.37
N TRP A 181 -15.73 5.90 10.47
CA TRP A 181 -14.57 6.49 9.84
C TRP A 181 -13.84 7.36 10.87
N PRO A 182 -12.50 7.35 10.88
CA PRO A 182 -11.77 8.25 11.76
C PRO A 182 -12.17 9.69 11.48
N SER A 183 -12.59 10.41 12.52
CA SER A 183 -12.79 11.86 12.45
C SER A 183 -11.44 12.55 12.66
N TYR A 184 -11.03 13.37 11.71
CA TYR A 184 -9.82 14.18 11.78
C TYR A 184 -10.09 15.56 12.38
#